data_356dff863b57d04162f43e265eda50f9
#
_entry.id   356dff863b57d04162f43e265eda50f9
#
_cell.length_a   1.000
_cell.length_b   1.000
_cell.length_c   1.000
_cell.angle_alpha   90.00
_cell.angle_beta   90.00
_cell.angle_gamma   90.00
#
_symmetry.space_group_name_H-M   'P 1'
#
loop_
_entity.id
_entity.type
_entity.pdbx_description
1 polymer ?
#
loop_
_entity_poly.entity_id
_entity_poly.type
_entity_poly.pdbx_seq_one_letter_code
_entity_poly.pdbx_strand_id
1 'polypeptide(L)'
;MSRAFAALLMTFALFAAAPAQASEAAVRQAFLGRFPGATIDSVTRMPMGGLYEIVFEGQIVYTDEKVSYVMSGNLFDLRGSTERNLTRERMSQIAAQTLAKSHEGAIKRVKGNGKRVIYTFEDPNCGYCKELQKEFVKMNDVTIYTFLLPILSPDSADKSKAIWCSRDRARAWEDAMLKGTIAASARKDCETPLDKNMQLAQRFGVRGTPAIYLANGQQIGGYLPADKLEQALNTQTR
;
A
#
# COMPACT_ATOMS: atom_id res chain seq x y z
N MET A 1 -39.15 -23.96 75.69
CA MET A 1 -38.31 -24.68 74.73
C MET A 1 -38.74 -24.24 73.32
N SER A 2 -38.14 -23.16 72.80
CA SER A 2 -38.48 -22.59 71.48
C SER A 2 -37.32 -22.91 70.51
N ARG A 3 -37.59 -23.65 69.45
CA ARG A 3 -36.64 -23.95 68.38
C ARG A 3 -36.81 -22.94 67.25
N ALA A 4 -35.87 -22.04 67.10
CA ALA A 4 -35.80 -21.13 65.96
C ALA A 4 -35.19 -21.88 64.72
N PHE A 5 -35.95 -22.00 63.66
CA PHE A 5 -35.45 -22.45 62.36
C PHE A 5 -34.89 -21.25 61.59
N ALA A 6 -33.60 -21.20 61.38
CA ALA A 6 -32.97 -20.26 60.50
C ALA A 6 -33.00 -20.80 59.06
N ALA A 7 -33.80 -20.17 58.22
CA ALA A 7 -33.81 -20.47 56.76
C ALA A 7 -32.66 -19.70 56.08
N LEU A 8 -31.68 -20.47 55.54
CA LEU A 8 -30.56 -19.94 54.78
C LEU A 8 -31.00 -19.78 53.31
N LEU A 9 -31.29 -18.56 52.90
CA LEU A 9 -31.55 -18.20 51.49
C LEU A 9 -30.23 -18.18 50.71
N MET A 10 -29.97 -19.21 49.93
CA MET A 10 -28.90 -19.26 48.97
C MET A 10 -29.29 -18.48 47.70
N THR A 11 -28.82 -17.25 47.55
CA THR A 11 -28.99 -16.47 46.32
C THR A 11 -28.00 -16.99 45.25
N PHE A 12 -28.52 -17.74 44.28
CA PHE A 12 -27.79 -18.12 43.08
C PHE A 12 -27.67 -16.90 42.17
N ALA A 13 -26.49 -16.24 42.14
CA ALA A 13 -26.17 -15.22 41.15
C ALA A 13 -25.94 -15.89 39.80
N LEU A 14 -26.91 -15.79 38.89
CA LEU A 14 -26.69 -16.15 37.48
C LEU A 14 -25.72 -15.13 36.87
N PHE A 15 -24.46 -15.50 36.78
CA PHE A 15 -23.52 -14.82 35.91
C PHE A 15 -23.91 -15.13 34.45
N ALA A 16 -24.61 -14.21 33.80
CA ALA A 16 -24.81 -14.24 32.37
C ALA A 16 -23.41 -14.05 31.71
N ALA A 17 -22.80 -15.15 31.27
CA ALA A 17 -21.59 -15.08 30.47
C ALA A 17 -21.94 -14.38 29.15
N ALA A 18 -21.50 -13.14 28.96
CA ALA A 18 -21.55 -12.50 27.67
C ALA A 18 -20.79 -13.37 26.65
N PRO A 19 -21.34 -13.57 25.45
CA PRO A 19 -20.64 -14.39 24.44
C PRO A 19 -19.26 -13.78 24.21
N ALA A 20 -18.23 -14.56 24.54
CA ALA A 20 -16.84 -14.17 24.28
C ALA A 20 -16.68 -14.10 22.74
N GLN A 21 -16.49 -12.91 22.22
CA GLN A 21 -16.22 -12.71 20.80
C GLN A 21 -14.86 -13.34 20.44
N ALA A 22 -14.75 -13.90 19.23
CA ALA A 22 -13.51 -14.51 18.78
C ALA A 22 -12.36 -13.49 18.78
N SER A 23 -11.19 -13.92 19.19
CA SER A 23 -9.99 -13.09 19.12
C SER A 23 -9.49 -12.97 17.67
N GLU A 24 -8.75 -11.90 17.34
CA GLU A 24 -8.08 -11.74 16.04
C GLU A 24 -7.20 -12.96 15.71
N ALA A 25 -6.57 -13.57 16.72
CA ALA A 25 -5.77 -14.78 16.56
C ALA A 25 -6.64 -15.99 16.16
N ALA A 26 -7.84 -16.16 16.73
CA ALA A 26 -8.76 -17.23 16.36
C ALA A 26 -9.26 -17.05 14.91
N VAL A 27 -9.62 -15.83 14.52
CA VAL A 27 -10.03 -15.52 13.14
C VAL A 27 -8.88 -15.78 12.15
N ARG A 28 -7.64 -15.40 12.51
CA ARG A 28 -6.44 -15.71 11.71
C ARG A 28 -6.30 -17.22 11.47
N GLN A 29 -6.44 -18.04 12.51
CA GLN A 29 -6.34 -19.49 12.38
C GLN A 29 -7.47 -20.05 11.53
N ALA A 30 -8.70 -19.59 11.73
CA ALA A 30 -9.85 -19.99 10.91
C ALA A 30 -9.64 -19.63 9.43
N PHE A 31 -9.08 -18.45 9.14
CA PHE A 31 -8.78 -18.03 7.77
C PHE A 31 -7.71 -18.93 7.13
N LEU A 32 -6.62 -19.20 7.82
CA LEU A 32 -5.54 -20.07 7.33
C LEU A 32 -6.04 -21.51 7.12
N GLY A 33 -7.00 -21.98 7.91
CA GLY A 33 -7.66 -23.27 7.71
C GLY A 33 -8.49 -23.35 6.43
N ARG A 34 -9.03 -22.20 5.95
CA ARG A 34 -9.80 -22.10 4.70
C ARG A 34 -8.92 -21.80 3.48
N PHE A 35 -7.84 -21.05 3.69
CA PHE A 35 -6.89 -20.60 2.66
C PHE A 35 -5.47 -21.03 3.04
N PRO A 36 -5.13 -22.32 2.91
CA PRO A 36 -3.79 -22.83 3.24
C PRO A 36 -2.74 -22.16 2.37
N GLY A 37 -1.68 -21.65 3.01
CA GLY A 37 -0.58 -20.95 2.33
C GLY A 37 -0.76 -19.44 2.16
N ALA A 38 -1.91 -18.87 2.52
CA ALA A 38 -2.10 -17.41 2.50
C ALA A 38 -1.16 -16.73 3.50
N THR A 39 -0.53 -15.64 3.06
CA THR A 39 0.30 -14.79 3.93
C THR A 39 -0.55 -13.64 4.48
N ILE A 40 -0.93 -13.73 5.76
CA ILE A 40 -1.76 -12.72 6.42
C ILE A 40 -0.86 -11.65 7.05
N ASP A 41 -0.99 -10.41 6.60
CA ASP A 41 -0.31 -9.24 7.17
C ASP A 41 -0.95 -8.82 8.51
N SER A 42 -2.27 -8.66 8.53
CA SER A 42 -3.03 -8.30 9.75
C SER A 42 -4.43 -8.86 9.75
N VAL A 43 -4.96 -9.07 10.97
CA VAL A 43 -6.38 -9.27 11.24
C VAL A 43 -6.77 -8.19 12.23
N THR A 44 -7.83 -7.45 11.94
CA THR A 44 -8.29 -6.34 12.78
C THR A 44 -9.80 -6.42 12.97
N ARG A 45 -10.25 -6.38 14.21
CA ARG A 45 -11.67 -6.32 14.51
C ARG A 45 -12.23 -4.96 14.15
N MET A 46 -13.32 -4.95 13.39
CA MET A 46 -13.98 -3.72 12.99
C MET A 46 -14.92 -3.19 14.07
N PRO A 47 -15.19 -1.89 14.13
CA PRO A 47 -16.09 -1.29 15.13
C PRO A 47 -17.57 -1.71 14.97
N MET A 48 -17.94 -2.32 13.86
CA MET A 48 -19.24 -2.94 13.66
C MET A 48 -19.24 -4.40 14.10
N GLY A 49 -20.23 -4.84 14.85
CA GLY A 49 -20.24 -6.12 15.55
C GLY A 49 -19.97 -7.33 14.66
N GLY A 50 -19.02 -8.18 15.08
CA GLY A 50 -18.74 -9.47 14.44
C GLY A 50 -17.99 -9.42 13.11
N LEU A 51 -17.60 -8.23 12.62
CA LEU A 51 -16.85 -8.08 11.37
C LEU A 51 -15.34 -7.95 11.66
N TYR A 52 -14.53 -8.61 10.85
CA TYR A 52 -13.07 -8.57 10.89
C TYR A 52 -12.53 -8.18 9.52
N GLU A 53 -11.54 -7.28 9.51
CA GLU A 53 -10.71 -6.96 8.36
C GLU A 53 -9.51 -7.91 8.34
N ILE A 54 -9.25 -8.54 7.21
CA ILE A 54 -8.04 -9.33 6.98
C ILE A 54 -7.26 -8.69 5.83
N VAL A 55 -6.01 -8.32 6.11
CA VAL A 55 -5.05 -7.90 5.09
C VAL A 55 -4.17 -9.10 4.77
N PHE A 56 -4.19 -9.56 3.54
CA PHE A 56 -3.36 -10.65 3.04
C PHE A 56 -2.97 -10.43 1.59
N GLU A 57 -1.73 -10.70 1.27
CA GLU A 57 -1.20 -10.59 -0.10
C GLU A 57 -1.52 -9.25 -0.80
N GLY A 58 -1.54 -8.16 -0.01
CA GLY A 58 -1.85 -6.82 -0.50
C GLY A 58 -3.32 -6.52 -0.76
N GLN A 59 -4.22 -7.44 -0.39
CA GLN A 59 -5.67 -7.29 -0.51
C GLN A 59 -6.30 -7.10 0.87
N ILE A 60 -7.47 -6.46 0.89
CA ILE A 60 -8.32 -6.37 2.06
C ILE A 60 -9.61 -7.16 1.79
N VAL A 61 -9.93 -8.03 2.71
CA VAL A 61 -11.23 -8.71 2.76
C VAL A 61 -11.85 -8.56 4.14
N TYR A 62 -13.15 -8.75 4.20
CA TYR A 62 -13.93 -8.70 5.44
C TYR A 62 -14.59 -10.05 5.68
N THR A 63 -14.65 -10.47 6.92
CA THR A 63 -15.22 -11.77 7.29
C THR A 63 -15.90 -11.74 8.66
N ASP A 64 -16.76 -12.73 8.92
CA ASP A 64 -17.29 -13.01 10.25
C ASP A 64 -16.22 -13.74 11.10
N GLU A 65 -16.47 -13.88 12.39
CA GLU A 65 -15.53 -14.49 13.34
C GLU A 65 -15.18 -15.95 13.06
N LYS A 66 -16.05 -16.70 12.32
CA LYS A 66 -15.86 -18.10 11.95
C LYS A 66 -15.29 -18.28 10.54
N VAL A 67 -15.08 -17.19 9.82
CA VAL A 67 -14.70 -17.20 8.40
C VAL A 67 -15.69 -18.02 7.56
N SER A 68 -16.97 -17.87 7.86
CA SER A 68 -18.05 -18.54 7.12
C SER A 68 -18.31 -17.84 5.79
N TYR A 69 -18.12 -16.51 5.76
CA TYR A 69 -18.27 -15.66 4.59
C TYR A 69 -17.07 -14.75 4.45
N VAL A 70 -16.62 -14.55 3.21
CA VAL A 70 -15.56 -13.58 2.87
C VAL A 70 -16.13 -12.60 1.86
N MET A 71 -16.04 -11.31 2.19
CA MET A 71 -16.45 -10.22 1.32
C MET A 71 -15.21 -9.47 0.80
N SER A 72 -15.14 -9.24 -0.50
CA SER A 72 -14.15 -8.37 -1.14
C SER A 72 -14.86 -7.13 -1.68
N GLY A 73 -14.27 -5.95 -1.46
CA GLY A 73 -14.85 -4.69 -1.90
C GLY A 73 -14.56 -3.53 -0.95
N ASN A 74 -15.34 -2.45 -1.10
CA ASN A 74 -15.17 -1.26 -0.29
C ASN A 74 -16.17 -1.24 0.88
N LEU A 75 -15.67 -0.89 2.05
CA LEU A 75 -16.46 -0.62 3.24
C LEU A 75 -16.55 0.89 3.43
N PHE A 76 -17.78 1.40 3.51
CA PHE A 76 -18.03 2.82 3.69
C PHE A 76 -18.58 3.11 5.09
N ASP A 77 -18.05 4.13 5.73
CA ASP A 77 -18.62 4.70 6.95
C ASP A 77 -19.49 5.90 6.58
N LEU A 78 -20.79 5.77 6.85
CA LEU A 78 -21.82 6.77 6.54
C LEU A 78 -22.32 7.53 7.77
N ARG A 79 -21.72 7.33 8.95
CA ARG A 79 -22.18 7.95 10.21
C ARG A 79 -21.86 9.44 10.31
N GLY A 80 -20.85 9.92 9.58
CA GLY A 80 -20.45 11.32 9.55
C GLY A 80 -21.22 12.14 8.51
N SER A 81 -20.90 13.43 8.42
CA SER A 81 -21.42 14.34 7.38
C SER A 81 -20.86 14.05 5.97
N THR A 82 -19.76 13.34 5.91
CA THR A 82 -19.09 12.93 4.67
C THR A 82 -18.88 11.43 4.67
N GLU A 83 -19.14 10.81 3.52
CA GLU A 83 -18.85 9.40 3.30
C GLU A 83 -17.34 9.15 3.38
N ARG A 84 -16.93 8.11 4.14
CA ARG A 84 -15.55 7.68 4.25
C ARG A 84 -15.40 6.27 3.72
N ASN A 85 -14.49 6.06 2.77
CA ASN A 85 -14.13 4.74 2.30
C ASN A 85 -13.01 4.14 3.18
N LEU A 86 -13.40 3.36 4.19
CA LEU A 86 -12.48 2.78 5.16
C LEU A 86 -11.46 1.83 4.52
N THR A 87 -11.88 1.07 3.51
CA THR A 87 -10.97 0.18 2.75
C THR A 87 -9.89 0.98 2.05
N ARG A 88 -10.25 2.06 1.37
CA ARG A 88 -9.28 2.93 0.67
C ARG A 88 -8.33 3.62 1.64
N GLU A 89 -8.86 4.13 2.76
CA GLU A 89 -8.04 4.74 3.82
C GLU A 89 -7.01 3.72 4.36
N ARG A 90 -7.46 2.48 4.61
CA ARG A 90 -6.59 1.42 5.10
C ARG A 90 -5.53 1.02 4.09
N MET A 91 -5.90 0.86 2.81
CA MET A 91 -4.94 0.59 1.72
C MET A 91 -3.90 1.72 1.62
N SER A 92 -4.32 2.98 1.72
CA SER A 92 -3.39 4.11 1.71
C SER A 92 -2.42 4.06 2.90
N GLN A 93 -2.89 3.75 4.12
CA GLN A 93 -2.00 3.60 5.28
C GLN A 93 -0.95 2.50 5.07
N ILE A 94 -1.37 1.35 4.55
CA ILE A 94 -0.45 0.23 4.24
C ILE A 94 0.56 0.66 3.18
N ALA A 95 0.11 1.33 2.11
CA ALA A 95 0.98 1.82 1.05
C ALA A 95 1.99 2.84 1.57
N ALA A 96 1.57 3.83 2.39
CA ALA A 96 2.45 4.82 3.00
C ALA A 96 3.59 4.17 3.79
N GLN A 97 3.24 3.25 4.69
CA GLN A 97 4.22 2.56 5.54
C GLN A 97 5.18 1.69 4.72
N THR A 98 4.67 1.01 3.70
CA THR A 98 5.46 0.10 2.88
C THR A 98 6.40 0.89 1.95
N LEU A 99 5.90 1.93 1.27
CA LEU A 99 6.71 2.78 0.38
C LEU A 99 7.83 3.49 1.15
N ALA A 100 7.54 4.02 2.35
CA ALA A 100 8.55 4.65 3.19
C ALA A 100 9.68 3.69 3.61
N LYS A 101 9.41 2.40 3.72
CA LYS A 101 10.41 1.37 4.05
C LYS A 101 11.12 0.79 2.82
N SER A 102 10.66 1.11 1.61
CA SER A 102 11.14 0.51 0.36
C SER A 102 12.07 1.42 -0.44
N HIS A 103 12.52 2.53 0.13
CA HIS A 103 13.33 3.55 -0.57
C HIS A 103 14.59 2.99 -1.24
N GLU A 104 15.17 1.91 -0.71
CA GLU A 104 16.36 1.26 -1.27
C GLU A 104 16.14 0.71 -2.68
N GLY A 105 14.88 0.34 -3.00
CA GLY A 105 14.48 -0.16 -4.32
C GLY A 105 14.15 0.94 -5.34
N ALA A 106 14.21 2.21 -4.95
CA ALA A 106 13.81 3.32 -5.79
C ALA A 106 14.98 4.21 -6.21
N ILE A 107 14.86 4.81 -7.39
CA ILE A 107 15.72 5.93 -7.82
C ILE A 107 15.20 7.20 -7.14
N LYS A 108 16.03 7.80 -6.29
CA LYS A 108 15.70 9.03 -5.59
C LYS A 108 16.16 10.24 -6.37
N ARG A 109 15.27 11.21 -6.55
CA ARG A 109 15.57 12.53 -7.10
C ARG A 109 14.99 13.59 -6.17
N VAL A 110 15.79 14.64 -5.90
CA VAL A 110 15.40 15.75 -5.01
C VAL A 110 15.45 17.04 -5.79
N LYS A 111 14.38 17.81 -5.70
CA LYS A 111 14.29 19.16 -6.28
C LYS A 111 13.96 20.17 -5.19
N GLY A 112 14.65 21.31 -5.19
CA GLY A 112 14.49 22.32 -4.16
C GLY A 112 14.72 21.79 -2.75
N ASN A 113 13.83 22.09 -1.81
CA ASN A 113 13.92 21.64 -0.42
C ASN A 113 13.52 20.16 -0.21
N GLY A 114 12.92 19.51 -1.21
CA GLY A 114 12.56 18.08 -1.19
C GLY A 114 11.53 17.65 -0.14
N LYS A 115 10.81 18.58 0.50
CA LYS A 115 9.93 18.27 1.64
C LYS A 115 8.70 17.44 1.27
N ARG A 116 8.18 17.65 0.06
CA ARG A 116 6.99 16.90 -0.43
C ARG A 116 7.45 15.64 -1.13
N VAL A 117 6.77 14.53 -0.94
CA VAL A 117 7.22 13.23 -1.45
C VAL A 117 6.21 12.64 -2.42
N ILE A 118 6.72 12.16 -3.55
CA ILE A 118 5.98 11.37 -4.55
C ILE A 118 6.72 10.04 -4.74
N TYR A 119 5.94 8.97 -4.84
CA TYR A 119 6.41 7.66 -5.27
C TYR A 119 5.81 7.32 -6.62
N THR A 120 6.60 6.76 -7.52
CA THR A 120 6.13 6.34 -8.83
C THR A 120 6.59 4.92 -9.16
N PHE A 121 5.74 4.17 -9.86
CA PHE A 121 6.13 2.93 -10.53
C PHE A 121 6.15 3.21 -12.03
N GLU A 122 7.31 3.02 -12.65
CA GLU A 122 7.54 3.46 -14.02
C GLU A 122 8.35 2.45 -14.84
N ASP A 123 8.04 2.39 -16.14
CA ASP A 123 8.76 1.57 -17.13
C ASP A 123 9.53 2.47 -18.09
N PRO A 124 10.79 2.20 -18.43
CA PRO A 124 11.58 3.03 -19.34
C PRO A 124 11.02 3.12 -20.78
N ASN A 125 10.18 2.17 -21.17
CA ASN A 125 9.50 2.17 -22.46
C ASN A 125 8.12 2.83 -22.44
N CYS A 126 7.65 3.26 -21.28
CA CYS A 126 6.32 3.85 -21.12
C CYS A 126 6.28 5.29 -21.65
N GLY A 127 5.45 5.52 -22.68
CA GLY A 127 5.22 6.88 -23.23
C GLY A 127 4.68 7.86 -22.21
N TYR A 128 3.66 7.47 -21.43
CA TYR A 128 3.08 8.32 -20.38
C TYR A 128 4.06 8.56 -19.21
N CYS A 129 4.99 7.64 -18.93
CA CYS A 129 6.05 7.88 -17.98
C CYS A 129 7.01 8.97 -18.49
N LYS A 130 7.34 8.97 -19.77
CA LYS A 130 8.16 10.05 -20.38
C LYS A 130 7.46 11.40 -20.29
N GLU A 131 6.17 11.46 -20.56
CA GLU A 131 5.40 12.71 -20.36
C GLU A 131 5.38 13.14 -18.89
N LEU A 132 5.19 12.19 -17.95
CA LEU A 132 5.26 12.49 -16.51
C LEU A 132 6.61 13.09 -16.10
N GLN A 133 7.73 12.60 -16.67
CA GLN A 133 9.05 13.19 -16.38
C GLN A 133 9.15 14.64 -16.85
N LYS A 134 8.53 15.01 -17.98
CA LYS A 134 8.46 16.41 -18.43
C LYS A 134 7.67 17.27 -17.44
N GLU A 135 6.63 16.72 -16.82
CA GLU A 135 5.87 17.44 -15.78
C GLU A 135 6.72 17.60 -14.51
N PHE A 136 7.45 16.58 -14.09
CA PHE A 136 8.35 16.69 -12.96
C PHE A 136 9.46 17.74 -13.15
N VAL A 137 9.90 18.00 -14.38
CA VAL A 137 10.86 19.09 -14.66
C VAL A 137 10.31 20.45 -14.22
N LYS A 138 9.01 20.69 -14.37
CA LYS A 138 8.32 21.94 -14.02
C LYS A 138 8.11 22.12 -12.51
N MET A 139 8.20 21.03 -11.72
CA MET A 139 7.95 21.06 -10.27
C MET A 139 9.21 21.42 -9.48
N ASN A 140 9.00 21.92 -8.26
CA ASN A 140 10.08 22.17 -7.29
C ASN A 140 9.67 21.67 -5.90
N ASP A 141 10.59 21.72 -4.93
CA ASP A 141 10.37 21.35 -3.53
C ASP A 141 9.76 19.95 -3.34
N VAL A 142 10.23 18.99 -4.14
CA VAL A 142 9.72 17.61 -4.15
C VAL A 142 10.84 16.58 -4.17
N THR A 143 10.68 15.51 -3.41
CA THR A 143 11.47 14.28 -3.51
C THR A 143 10.64 13.23 -4.28
N ILE A 144 11.20 12.70 -5.35
CA ILE A 144 10.56 11.67 -6.18
C ILE A 144 11.33 10.38 -6.01
N TYR A 145 10.63 9.32 -5.62
CA TYR A 145 11.12 7.96 -5.56
C TYR A 145 10.50 7.15 -6.71
N THR A 146 11.30 6.80 -7.70
CA THR A 146 10.86 6.02 -8.86
C THR A 146 11.27 4.55 -8.70
N PHE A 147 10.28 3.68 -8.57
CA PHE A 147 10.44 2.22 -8.62
C PHE A 147 10.38 1.78 -10.07
N LEU A 148 11.47 1.20 -10.57
CA LEU A 148 11.50 0.65 -11.93
C LEU A 148 10.60 -0.59 -11.98
N LEU A 149 9.65 -0.58 -12.91
CA LEU A 149 8.63 -1.62 -13.11
C LEU A 149 8.60 -2.03 -14.59
N PRO A 150 9.46 -2.96 -15.03
CA PRO A 150 9.62 -3.34 -16.43
C PRO A 150 8.56 -4.33 -16.89
N ILE A 151 7.37 -3.83 -17.27
CA ILE A 151 6.21 -4.67 -17.61
C ILE A 151 5.70 -4.51 -19.06
N LEU A 152 6.23 -3.54 -19.82
CA LEU A 152 5.64 -3.19 -21.11
C LEU A 152 6.24 -3.89 -22.31
N SER A 153 7.54 -4.21 -22.26
CA SER A 153 8.22 -4.87 -23.39
C SER A 153 9.41 -5.74 -22.94
N PRO A 154 9.85 -6.71 -23.75
CA PRO A 154 10.92 -7.61 -23.38
C PRO A 154 12.23 -6.92 -22.99
N ASP A 155 12.55 -5.77 -23.61
CA ASP A 155 13.76 -4.99 -23.35
C ASP A 155 13.63 -4.01 -22.17
N SER A 156 12.43 -3.88 -21.58
CA SER A 156 12.22 -3.02 -20.40
C SER A 156 13.10 -3.44 -19.22
N ALA A 157 13.30 -4.75 -19.02
CA ALA A 157 14.13 -5.27 -17.94
C ALA A 157 15.62 -4.92 -18.16
N ASP A 158 16.13 -5.07 -19.36
CA ASP A 158 17.53 -4.73 -19.70
C ASP A 158 17.79 -3.23 -19.57
N LYS A 159 16.88 -2.41 -20.05
CA LYS A 159 16.93 -0.94 -19.89
C LYS A 159 16.89 -0.54 -18.42
N SER A 160 15.98 -1.11 -17.65
CA SER A 160 15.87 -0.86 -16.20
C SER A 160 17.15 -1.26 -15.47
N LYS A 161 17.73 -2.41 -15.81
CA LYS A 161 19.02 -2.87 -15.27
C LYS A 161 20.14 -1.92 -15.64
N ALA A 162 20.26 -1.48 -16.89
CA ALA A 162 21.28 -0.54 -17.34
C ALA A 162 21.19 0.78 -16.56
N ILE A 163 20.00 1.32 -16.38
CA ILE A 163 19.73 2.53 -15.61
C ILE A 163 20.11 2.34 -14.14
N TRP A 164 19.63 1.27 -13.51
CA TRP A 164 19.88 0.98 -12.10
C TRP A 164 21.35 0.78 -11.78
N CYS A 165 22.08 0.11 -12.68
CA CYS A 165 23.49 -0.23 -12.52
C CYS A 165 24.46 0.88 -12.95
N SER A 166 23.95 2.03 -13.40
CA SER A 166 24.76 3.22 -13.67
C SER A 166 25.32 3.83 -12.37
N ARG A 167 26.39 4.64 -12.49
CA ARG A 167 26.99 5.33 -11.34
C ARG A 167 26.04 6.37 -10.73
N ASP A 168 25.33 7.07 -11.60
CA ASP A 168 24.32 8.07 -11.25
C ASP A 168 22.97 7.62 -11.82
N ARG A 169 22.20 6.94 -10.97
CA ARG A 169 20.89 6.39 -11.33
C ARG A 169 19.88 7.46 -11.68
N ALA A 170 19.91 8.59 -10.96
CA ALA A 170 19.00 9.69 -11.18
C ALA A 170 19.20 10.29 -12.56
N ARG A 171 20.44 10.60 -12.92
CA ARG A 171 20.78 11.11 -14.24
C ARG A 171 20.51 10.10 -15.35
N ALA A 172 20.84 8.83 -15.13
CA ALA A 172 20.59 7.78 -16.13
C ALA A 172 19.10 7.62 -16.42
N TRP A 173 18.26 7.73 -15.39
CA TRP A 173 16.81 7.74 -15.54
C TRP A 173 16.32 8.95 -16.34
N GLU A 174 16.78 10.14 -15.98
CA GLU A 174 16.40 11.37 -16.70
C GLU A 174 16.86 11.36 -18.16
N ASP A 175 18.07 10.90 -18.44
CA ASP A 175 18.59 10.79 -19.81
C ASP A 175 17.77 9.77 -20.63
N ALA A 176 17.38 8.64 -20.02
CA ALA A 176 16.53 7.63 -20.66
C ALA A 176 15.15 8.19 -20.99
N MET A 177 14.52 8.87 -20.03
CA MET A 177 13.12 9.30 -20.15
C MET A 177 12.96 10.60 -20.95
N LEU A 178 13.86 11.56 -20.79
CA LEU A 178 13.76 12.87 -21.43
C LEU A 178 14.50 12.97 -22.76
N LYS A 179 15.60 12.18 -22.93
CA LYS A 179 16.46 12.23 -24.12
C LYS A 179 16.42 10.94 -24.94
N GLY A 180 15.83 9.86 -24.41
CA GLY A 180 15.81 8.55 -25.04
C GLY A 180 17.19 7.86 -25.06
N THR A 181 18.16 8.34 -24.26
CA THR A 181 19.52 7.82 -24.22
C THR A 181 19.70 6.88 -23.05
N ILE A 182 20.06 5.62 -23.32
CA ILE A 182 20.41 4.65 -22.29
C ILE A 182 21.87 4.27 -22.48
N ALA A 183 22.69 4.67 -21.49
CA ALA A 183 24.09 4.29 -21.45
C ALA A 183 24.21 2.79 -21.13
N ALA A 184 25.27 2.16 -21.66
CA ALA A 184 25.60 0.80 -21.24
C ALA A 184 25.86 0.74 -19.73
N SER A 185 25.47 -0.36 -19.07
CA SER A 185 25.68 -0.52 -17.64
C SER A 185 27.15 -0.37 -17.28
N ALA A 186 27.45 0.47 -16.30
CA ALA A 186 28.80 0.68 -15.81
C ALA A 186 29.32 -0.52 -14.98
N ARG A 187 28.42 -1.40 -14.51
CA ARG A 187 28.74 -2.56 -13.65
C ARG A 187 28.07 -3.81 -14.18
N LYS A 188 28.88 -4.84 -14.44
CA LYS A 188 28.41 -6.15 -14.95
C LYS A 188 27.69 -6.96 -13.87
N ASP A 189 28.20 -6.92 -12.63
CA ASP A 189 27.71 -7.70 -11.48
C ASP A 189 26.91 -6.79 -10.52
N CYS A 190 25.80 -6.26 -11.02
CA CYS A 190 24.95 -5.35 -10.27
C CYS A 190 23.63 -6.05 -9.94
N GLU A 191 23.36 -6.21 -8.66
CA GLU A 191 22.05 -6.64 -8.17
C GLU A 191 21.02 -5.52 -8.37
N THR A 192 19.84 -5.91 -8.82
CA THR A 192 18.75 -4.99 -9.09
C THR A 192 17.57 -5.25 -8.16
N PRO A 193 16.77 -4.26 -7.82
CA PRO A 193 15.55 -4.42 -7.02
C PRO A 193 14.33 -4.78 -7.88
N LEU A 194 14.49 -5.12 -9.16
CA LEU A 194 13.37 -5.23 -10.10
C LEU A 194 12.33 -6.25 -9.64
N ASP A 195 12.75 -7.42 -9.14
CA ASP A 195 11.84 -8.44 -8.64
C ASP A 195 11.08 -7.95 -7.38
N LYS A 196 11.78 -7.27 -6.48
CA LYS A 196 11.15 -6.67 -5.28
C LYS A 196 10.16 -5.56 -5.67
N ASN A 197 10.50 -4.74 -6.66
CA ASN A 197 9.62 -3.71 -7.18
C ASN A 197 8.38 -4.31 -7.86
N MET A 198 8.56 -5.41 -8.60
CA MET A 198 7.45 -6.15 -9.21
C MET A 198 6.49 -6.69 -8.14
N GLN A 199 7.03 -7.34 -7.10
CA GLN A 199 6.24 -7.84 -5.97
C GLN A 199 5.50 -6.70 -5.24
N LEU A 200 6.18 -5.55 -5.04
CA LEU A 200 5.59 -4.37 -4.42
C LEU A 200 4.44 -3.80 -5.27
N ALA A 201 4.65 -3.68 -6.58
CA ALA A 201 3.63 -3.24 -7.52
C ALA A 201 2.42 -4.18 -7.53
N GLN A 202 2.66 -5.49 -7.54
CA GLN A 202 1.62 -6.52 -7.49
C GLN A 202 0.82 -6.43 -6.18
N ARG A 203 1.51 -6.26 -5.03
CA ARG A 203 0.88 -6.08 -3.72
C ARG A 203 -0.05 -4.85 -3.68
N PHE A 204 0.26 -3.80 -4.41
CA PHE A 204 -0.57 -2.59 -4.50
C PHE A 204 -1.58 -2.64 -5.65
N GLY A 205 -1.67 -3.74 -6.37
CA GLY A 205 -2.57 -3.89 -7.51
C GLY A 205 -2.22 -2.97 -8.70
N VAL A 206 -0.95 -2.56 -8.81
CA VAL A 206 -0.45 -1.75 -9.94
C VAL A 206 -0.42 -2.62 -11.19
N ARG A 207 -1.24 -2.27 -12.18
CA ARG A 207 -1.39 -3.03 -13.43
C ARG A 207 -0.86 -2.28 -14.66
N GLY A 208 -0.32 -1.09 -14.46
CA GLY A 208 0.20 -0.25 -15.54
C GLY A 208 1.07 0.88 -15.03
N THR A 209 1.78 1.53 -15.94
CA THR A 209 2.70 2.63 -15.65
C THR A 209 2.30 3.89 -16.43
N PRO A 210 2.57 5.07 -15.84
CA PRO A 210 3.01 5.28 -14.47
C PRO A 210 1.91 5.01 -13.45
N ALA A 211 2.25 4.61 -12.23
CA ALA A 211 1.35 4.67 -11.09
C ALA A 211 1.95 5.61 -10.03
N ILE A 212 1.15 6.57 -9.55
CA ILE A 212 1.63 7.66 -8.70
C ILE A 212 0.98 7.55 -7.31
N TYR A 213 1.84 7.60 -6.29
CA TYR A 213 1.43 7.60 -4.88
C TYR A 213 2.00 8.82 -4.17
N LEU A 214 1.20 9.37 -3.28
CA LEU A 214 1.60 10.46 -2.39
C LEU A 214 2.22 9.90 -1.09
N ALA A 215 2.82 10.76 -0.27
CA ALA A 215 3.46 10.37 0.98
C ALA A 215 2.51 9.65 1.95
N ASN A 216 1.23 10.02 1.97
CA ASN A 216 0.19 9.36 2.77
C ASN A 216 -0.27 8.01 2.18
N GLY A 217 0.35 7.54 1.09
CA GLY A 217 0.05 6.30 0.40
C GLY A 217 -1.17 6.34 -0.51
N GLN A 218 -1.82 7.48 -0.65
CA GLN A 218 -2.92 7.64 -1.59
C GLN A 218 -2.41 7.50 -3.03
N GLN A 219 -2.99 6.57 -3.77
CA GLN A 219 -2.79 6.49 -5.21
C GLN A 219 -3.63 7.56 -5.90
N ILE A 220 -2.98 8.41 -6.69
CA ILE A 220 -3.64 9.51 -7.43
C ILE A 220 -3.80 9.24 -8.92
N GLY A 221 -3.49 8.02 -9.36
CA GLY A 221 -3.67 7.57 -10.74
C GLY A 221 -2.37 7.34 -11.49
N GLY A 222 -2.45 7.49 -12.81
CA GLY A 222 -1.35 7.39 -13.75
C GLY A 222 -0.71 8.76 -14.05
N TYR A 223 -0.59 9.09 -15.35
CA TYR A 223 -0.12 10.42 -15.75
C TYR A 223 -1.01 11.55 -15.24
N LEU A 224 -0.40 12.58 -14.66
CA LEU A 224 -1.03 13.85 -14.30
C LEU A 224 -0.12 15.02 -14.68
N PRO A 225 -0.68 16.15 -15.17
CA PRO A 225 0.09 17.37 -15.41
C PRO A 225 0.54 18.01 -14.09
N ALA A 226 1.58 18.85 -14.16
CA ALA A 226 2.24 19.43 -12.99
C ALA A 226 1.30 20.19 -12.05
N ASP A 227 0.34 20.94 -12.58
CA ASP A 227 -0.66 21.67 -11.78
C ASP A 227 -1.55 20.75 -10.94
N LYS A 228 -1.92 19.59 -11.47
CA LYS A 228 -2.69 18.56 -10.74
C LYS A 228 -1.85 17.84 -9.70
N LEU A 229 -0.59 17.57 -10.00
CA LEU A 229 0.36 17.00 -9.04
C LEU A 229 0.59 17.97 -7.87
N GLU A 230 0.80 19.27 -8.16
CA GLU A 230 0.93 20.32 -7.14
C GLU A 230 -0.34 20.45 -6.28
N GLN A 231 -1.52 20.41 -6.89
CA GLN A 231 -2.78 20.42 -6.17
C GLN A 231 -2.91 19.23 -5.22
N ALA A 232 -2.58 18.02 -5.70
CA ALA A 232 -2.62 16.81 -4.89
C ALA A 232 -1.64 16.84 -3.71
N LEU A 233 -0.42 17.33 -3.92
CA LEU A 233 0.59 17.50 -2.87
C LEU A 233 0.16 18.51 -1.79
N ASN A 234 -0.48 19.61 -2.18
CA ASN A 234 -0.91 20.66 -1.27
C ASN A 234 -2.11 20.26 -0.41
N THR A 235 -2.92 19.29 -0.86
CA THR A 235 -4.03 18.76 -0.04
C THR A 235 -3.56 17.88 1.11
N GLN A 236 -2.33 17.37 1.08
CA GLN A 236 -1.77 16.53 2.16
C GLN A 236 -1.19 17.33 3.33
N THR A 237 -0.86 18.58 3.11
CA THR A 237 -0.24 19.46 4.12
C THR A 237 -1.27 20.17 5.02
N ARG A 238 -2.52 19.89 4.85
CA ARG A 238 -3.63 20.38 5.70
C ARG A 238 -4.19 19.25 6.55
#